data_32708c6fa63b511ddb85eb7a3488f444
#
_entry.id   32708c6fa63b511ddb85eb7a3488f444
#
_cell.length_a   1.000
_cell.length_b   1.000
_cell.length_c   1.000
_cell.angle_alpha   90.00
_cell.angle_beta   90.00
_cell.angle_gamma   90.00
#
_symmetry.space_group_name_H-M   'P 1'
#
loop_
_entity.id
_entity.type
_entity.pdbx_description
1 polymer ?
#
loop_
_entity_poly.entity_id
_entity_poly.type
_entity_poly.pdbx_seq_one_letter_code
_entity_poly.pdbx_strand_id
1 'polypeptide(L)'
;TFFKHASLLIEYAGKKFFIDPVSDYADFTQQPKADYILITHEHHDHFDTKAIAAIETPDTKIIANPNCQKMLHKGQAMKNGDILQITPEIKLEAVPAYNTTPGRDKFHPKGRDNGYILTVGDTRIYIAGDTENIPEMKQIKNIDIAFLPVNQPYTMTPEQAIQSAKIIQ
;
A
#
# COMPACT_ATOMS: atom_id res chain seq x y z
N THR A 1 -2.04 13.65 2.13
CA THR A 1 -3.03 13.57 3.21
C THR A 1 -3.03 12.18 3.83
N PHE A 2 -3.00 12.09 5.14
CA PHE A 2 -3.24 10.87 5.92
C PHE A 2 -4.66 10.95 6.49
N PHE A 3 -5.53 10.02 6.11
CA PHE A 3 -6.91 10.01 6.62
C PHE A 3 -6.98 9.31 7.98
N LYS A 4 -6.72 8.01 8.00
CA LYS A 4 -6.66 7.18 9.20
C LYS A 4 -6.15 5.79 8.83
N HIS A 5 -5.53 5.07 9.76
CA HIS A 5 -5.04 3.70 9.58
C HIS A 5 -4.06 3.61 8.40
N ALA A 6 -4.43 2.94 7.30
CA ALA A 6 -3.62 2.83 6.10
C ALA A 6 -4.12 3.69 4.93
N SER A 7 -5.23 4.42 5.12
CA SER A 7 -5.83 5.22 4.05
C SER A 7 -5.06 6.53 3.85
N LEU A 8 -4.49 6.70 2.65
CA LEU A 8 -3.64 7.83 2.27
C LEU A 8 -4.11 8.43 0.94
N LEU A 9 -3.85 9.74 0.77
CA LEU A 9 -3.80 10.41 -0.53
C LEU A 9 -2.42 11.03 -0.71
N ILE A 10 -1.74 10.62 -1.76
CA ILE A 10 -0.47 11.20 -2.23
C ILE A 10 -0.75 11.94 -3.53
N GLU A 11 -0.29 13.18 -3.62
CA GLU A 11 -0.45 14.03 -4.80
C GLU A 11 0.93 14.43 -5.31
N TYR A 12 1.16 14.21 -6.61
CA TYR A 12 2.38 14.61 -7.31
C TYR A 12 2.09 14.97 -8.76
N ALA A 13 2.57 16.12 -9.22
CA ALA A 13 2.42 16.60 -10.60
C ALA A 13 0.97 16.52 -11.11
N GLY A 14 -0.02 16.86 -10.26
CA GLY A 14 -1.44 16.81 -10.56
C GLY A 14 -2.06 15.41 -10.55
N LYS A 15 -1.27 14.37 -10.31
CA LYS A 15 -1.76 12.99 -10.16
C LYS A 15 -2.11 12.69 -8.71
N LYS A 16 -3.21 11.97 -8.51
CA LYS A 16 -3.76 11.60 -7.20
C LYS A 16 -3.71 10.08 -7.02
N PHE A 17 -2.93 9.65 -6.03
CA PHE A 17 -2.78 8.25 -5.63
C PHE A 17 -3.50 8.04 -4.32
N PHE A 18 -4.60 7.30 -4.33
CA PHE A 18 -5.23 6.83 -3.11
C PHE A 18 -4.71 5.44 -2.76
N ILE A 19 -4.37 5.25 -1.50
CA ILE A 19 -3.89 3.98 -0.97
C ILE A 19 -4.91 3.48 0.06
N ASP A 20 -5.34 2.24 -0.09
CA ASP A 20 -6.25 1.54 0.81
C ASP A 20 -7.43 2.43 1.28
N PRO A 21 -8.26 2.98 0.35
CA PRO A 21 -9.37 3.85 0.72
C PRO A 21 -10.47 3.04 1.41
N VAL A 22 -10.86 3.46 2.63
CA VAL A 22 -11.87 2.79 3.45
C VAL A 22 -12.86 3.83 4.01
N SER A 23 -14.16 3.63 3.76
CA SER A 23 -15.25 4.57 4.08
C SER A 23 -15.40 4.85 5.59
N ASP A 24 -14.95 3.94 6.45
CA ASP A 24 -14.95 4.13 7.91
C ASP A 24 -13.90 5.16 8.38
N TYR A 25 -12.99 5.54 7.51
CA TYR A 25 -11.88 6.43 7.85
C TYR A 25 -12.04 7.85 7.33
N ALA A 26 -12.82 8.02 6.24
CA ALA A 26 -13.15 9.32 5.67
C ALA A 26 -14.38 9.23 4.76
N ASP A 27 -15.04 10.35 4.53
CA ASP A 27 -16.06 10.46 3.51
C ASP A 27 -15.40 10.61 2.12
N PHE A 28 -15.25 9.50 1.42
CA PHE A 28 -14.64 9.47 0.08
C PHE A 28 -15.54 10.10 -1.00
N THR A 29 -16.83 10.35 -0.72
CA THR A 29 -17.70 11.08 -1.67
C THR A 29 -17.32 12.57 -1.76
N GLN A 30 -16.63 13.10 -0.74
CA GLN A 30 -16.13 14.47 -0.69
C GLN A 30 -14.68 14.61 -1.14
N GLN A 31 -14.03 13.49 -1.49
CA GLN A 31 -12.64 13.50 -1.96
C GLN A 31 -12.57 13.73 -3.47
N PRO A 32 -11.45 14.25 -3.99
CA PRO A 32 -11.24 14.36 -5.42
C PRO A 32 -11.21 12.99 -6.08
N LYS A 33 -11.47 12.93 -7.38
CA LYS A 33 -11.37 11.68 -8.14
C LYS A 33 -9.91 11.23 -8.25
N ALA A 34 -9.71 9.91 -8.18
CA ALA A 34 -8.40 9.28 -8.22
C ALA A 34 -7.88 9.13 -9.67
N ASP A 35 -6.59 9.41 -9.89
CA ASP A 35 -5.87 8.90 -11.06
C ASP A 35 -5.45 7.44 -10.84
N TYR A 36 -4.99 7.13 -9.61
CA TYR A 36 -4.53 5.81 -9.22
C TYR A 36 -5.13 5.41 -7.87
N ILE A 37 -5.51 4.13 -7.74
CA ILE A 37 -5.91 3.51 -6.48
C ILE A 37 -5.00 2.30 -6.27
N LEU A 38 -4.25 2.28 -5.17
CA LEU A 38 -3.35 1.20 -4.79
C LEU A 38 -3.96 0.44 -3.62
N ILE A 39 -4.10 -0.88 -3.75
CA ILE A 39 -4.64 -1.75 -2.71
C ILE A 39 -3.58 -2.75 -2.29
N THR A 40 -3.26 -2.77 -1.00
CA THR A 40 -2.22 -3.63 -0.45
C THR A 40 -2.71 -5.07 -0.29
N HIS A 41 -3.88 -5.26 0.30
CA HIS A 41 -4.48 -6.58 0.53
C HIS A 41 -5.99 -6.51 0.80
N GLU A 42 -6.64 -7.68 0.95
CA GLU A 42 -8.09 -7.83 0.95
C GLU A 42 -8.79 -7.66 2.31
N HIS A 43 -8.09 -7.36 3.40
CA HIS A 43 -8.74 -7.15 4.69
C HIS A 43 -9.64 -5.91 4.64
N HIS A 44 -10.75 -5.96 5.40
CA HIS A 44 -11.82 -4.95 5.34
C HIS A 44 -11.38 -3.53 5.74
N ASP A 45 -10.29 -3.41 6.51
CA ASP A 45 -9.68 -2.17 6.94
C ASP A 45 -8.65 -1.60 5.92
N HIS A 46 -8.50 -2.29 4.75
CA HIS A 46 -7.66 -1.86 3.61
C HIS A 46 -8.41 -1.91 2.28
N PHE A 47 -9.47 -2.71 2.18
CA PHE A 47 -10.19 -2.99 0.94
C PHE A 47 -11.68 -2.71 1.10
N ASP A 48 -12.14 -1.59 0.55
CA ASP A 48 -13.53 -1.16 0.57
C ASP A 48 -14.00 -0.73 -0.82
N THR A 49 -14.83 -1.57 -1.43
CA THR A 49 -15.38 -1.30 -2.77
C THR A 49 -16.25 -0.07 -2.84
N LYS A 50 -16.89 0.34 -1.71
CA LYS A 50 -17.70 1.56 -1.62
C LYS A 50 -16.81 2.81 -1.69
N ALA A 51 -15.71 2.83 -0.93
CA ALA A 51 -14.75 3.93 -1.00
C ALA A 51 -14.10 4.03 -2.38
N ILE A 52 -13.71 2.88 -2.98
CA ILE A 52 -13.17 2.81 -4.34
C ILE A 52 -14.16 3.42 -5.33
N ALA A 53 -15.43 2.99 -5.32
CA ALA A 53 -16.46 3.48 -6.24
C ALA A 53 -16.72 4.98 -6.09
N ALA A 54 -16.56 5.54 -4.88
CA ALA A 54 -16.75 6.96 -4.64
C ALA A 54 -15.70 7.86 -5.32
N ILE A 55 -14.46 7.36 -5.49
CA ILE A 55 -13.34 8.15 -6.03
C ILE A 55 -12.91 7.74 -7.44
N GLU A 56 -13.34 6.58 -7.95
CA GLU A 56 -12.97 6.13 -9.28
C GLU A 56 -13.70 6.89 -10.41
N THR A 57 -13.10 6.88 -11.56
CA THR A 57 -13.64 7.28 -12.86
C THR A 57 -13.29 6.20 -13.90
N PRO A 58 -13.83 6.26 -15.12
CA PRO A 58 -13.41 5.33 -16.19
C PRO A 58 -11.90 5.36 -16.51
N ASP A 59 -11.22 6.48 -16.21
CA ASP A 59 -9.78 6.66 -16.47
C ASP A 59 -8.90 6.25 -15.28
N THR A 60 -9.50 6.03 -14.09
CA THR A 60 -8.76 5.64 -12.89
C THR A 60 -8.08 4.28 -13.08
N LYS A 61 -6.79 4.22 -12.75
CA LYS A 61 -6.02 2.97 -12.76
C LYS A 61 -6.01 2.36 -11.35
N ILE A 62 -6.66 1.21 -11.21
CA ILE A 62 -6.64 0.45 -9.95
C ILE A 62 -5.52 -0.58 -10.05
N ILE A 63 -4.64 -0.60 -9.05
CA ILE A 63 -3.51 -1.52 -8.93
C ILE A 63 -3.64 -2.22 -7.58
N ALA A 64 -3.63 -3.54 -7.58
CA ALA A 64 -3.90 -4.32 -6.39
C ALA A 64 -3.09 -5.62 -6.37
N ASN A 65 -3.03 -6.30 -5.22
CA ASN A 65 -2.56 -7.67 -5.19
C ASN A 65 -3.50 -8.59 -6.00
N PRO A 66 -3.07 -9.79 -6.42
CA PRO A 66 -3.89 -10.68 -7.25
C PRO A 66 -5.25 -11.03 -6.65
N ASN A 67 -5.35 -11.14 -5.31
CA ASN A 67 -6.62 -11.45 -4.63
C ASN A 67 -7.61 -10.29 -4.75
N CYS A 68 -7.20 -9.08 -4.43
CA CYS A 68 -8.04 -7.89 -4.55
C CYS A 68 -8.46 -7.65 -6.00
N GLN A 69 -7.54 -7.79 -6.96
CA GLN A 69 -7.86 -7.64 -8.38
C GLN A 69 -8.92 -8.64 -8.82
N LYS A 70 -8.79 -9.90 -8.39
CA LYS A 70 -9.79 -10.94 -8.66
C LYS A 70 -11.16 -10.64 -8.03
N MET A 71 -11.17 -10.13 -6.78
CA MET A 71 -12.42 -9.75 -6.09
C MET A 71 -13.09 -8.54 -6.74
N LEU A 72 -12.32 -7.57 -7.23
CA LEU A 72 -12.83 -6.39 -7.93
C LEU A 72 -13.32 -6.70 -9.35
N HIS A 73 -12.88 -7.80 -9.95
CA HIS A 73 -13.09 -8.14 -11.37
C HIS A 73 -12.60 -7.04 -12.33
N LYS A 74 -11.69 -6.16 -11.89
CA LYS A 74 -11.11 -5.05 -12.65
C LYS A 74 -9.76 -4.63 -12.07
N GLY A 75 -9.05 -3.75 -12.80
CA GLY A 75 -7.75 -3.24 -12.40
C GLY A 75 -6.59 -4.15 -12.84
N GLN A 76 -5.38 -3.72 -12.50
CA GLN A 76 -4.14 -4.43 -12.78
C GLN A 76 -3.65 -5.15 -11.53
N ALA A 77 -3.37 -6.44 -11.66
CA ALA A 77 -2.70 -7.19 -10.60
C ALA A 77 -1.20 -6.89 -10.62
N MET A 78 -0.63 -6.65 -9.44
CA MET A 78 0.81 -6.69 -9.19
C MET A 78 1.10 -7.68 -8.07
N LYS A 79 2.14 -8.49 -8.22
CA LYS A 79 2.65 -9.41 -7.19
C LYS A 79 4.01 -8.93 -6.70
N ASN A 80 4.46 -9.44 -5.57
CA ASN A 80 5.76 -9.10 -5.00
C ASN A 80 6.88 -9.24 -6.06
N GLY A 81 7.67 -8.18 -6.23
CA GLY A 81 8.76 -8.07 -7.20
C GLY A 81 8.37 -7.43 -8.53
N ASP A 82 7.09 -7.19 -8.80
CA ASP A 82 6.66 -6.50 -10.01
C ASP A 82 7.00 -5.01 -9.94
N ILE A 83 7.35 -4.44 -11.09
CA ILE A 83 7.66 -3.02 -11.26
C ILE A 83 6.80 -2.47 -12.39
N LEU A 84 6.16 -1.34 -12.14
CA LEU A 84 5.37 -0.61 -13.12
C LEU A 84 5.93 0.81 -13.30
N GLN A 85 6.44 1.12 -14.51
CA GLN A 85 6.75 2.48 -14.88
C GLN A 85 5.46 3.17 -15.34
N ILE A 86 4.99 4.14 -14.57
CA ILE A 86 3.75 4.89 -14.85
C ILE A 86 4.04 6.05 -15.80
N THR A 87 5.04 6.85 -15.48
CA THR A 87 5.60 7.92 -16.34
C THR A 87 7.13 7.92 -16.19
N PRO A 88 7.89 8.69 -16.96
CA PRO A 88 9.35 8.78 -16.73
C PRO A 88 9.72 9.15 -15.28
N GLU A 89 8.88 9.91 -14.59
CA GLU A 89 9.12 10.41 -13.22
C GLU A 89 8.37 9.62 -12.14
N ILE A 90 7.47 8.69 -12.52
CA ILE A 90 6.63 7.96 -11.55
C ILE A 90 6.79 6.46 -11.77
N LYS A 91 7.26 5.77 -10.75
CA LYS A 91 7.45 4.32 -10.73
C LYS A 91 6.79 3.72 -9.50
N LEU A 92 6.17 2.55 -9.66
CA LEU A 92 5.58 1.76 -8.59
C LEU A 92 6.26 0.38 -8.54
N GLU A 93 6.70 -0.02 -7.37
CA GLU A 93 7.31 -1.32 -7.10
C GLU A 93 6.45 -2.05 -6.06
N ALA A 94 6.01 -3.27 -6.34
CA ALA A 94 5.31 -4.12 -5.37
C ALA A 94 6.34 -4.93 -4.58
N VAL A 95 6.33 -4.79 -3.27
CA VAL A 95 7.26 -5.46 -2.36
C VAL A 95 6.51 -6.39 -1.41
N PRO A 96 7.16 -7.41 -0.82
CA PRO A 96 6.51 -8.31 0.12
C PRO A 96 5.99 -7.60 1.37
N ALA A 97 4.80 -8.00 1.82
CA ALA A 97 4.22 -7.66 3.11
C ALA A 97 3.68 -8.95 3.75
N TYR A 98 4.20 -9.34 4.94
CA TYR A 98 3.77 -10.55 5.62
C TYR A 98 4.24 -10.62 7.07
N ASN A 99 3.70 -11.56 7.84
CA ASN A 99 4.11 -11.82 9.21
C ASN A 99 5.03 -13.03 9.31
N THR A 100 6.03 -12.93 10.19
CA THR A 100 7.06 -13.96 10.44
C THR A 100 6.90 -14.64 11.78
N THR A 101 6.19 -14.03 12.73
CA THR A 101 5.96 -14.59 14.07
C THR A 101 5.04 -15.81 13.96
N PRO A 102 5.44 -16.99 14.53
CA PRO A 102 4.60 -18.18 14.53
C PRO A 102 3.18 -17.91 15.06
N GLY A 103 2.16 -18.33 14.30
CA GLY A 103 0.75 -18.12 14.60
C GLY A 103 0.19 -16.75 14.18
N ARG A 104 1.03 -15.80 13.75
CA ARG A 104 0.61 -14.53 13.14
C ARG A 104 0.65 -14.54 11.62
N ASP A 105 1.40 -15.45 11.03
CA ASP A 105 1.48 -15.70 9.59
C ASP A 105 0.11 -15.97 8.95
N LYS A 106 -0.85 -16.48 9.71
CA LYS A 106 -2.24 -16.66 9.26
C LYS A 106 -2.96 -15.35 8.92
N PHE A 107 -2.58 -14.23 9.53
CA PHE A 107 -3.15 -12.92 9.23
C PHE A 107 -2.63 -12.38 7.90
N HIS A 108 -1.31 -12.43 7.72
CA HIS A 108 -0.60 -11.95 6.55
C HIS A 108 0.41 -13.00 6.08
N PRO A 109 -0.02 -14.00 5.28
CA PRO A 109 0.85 -15.07 4.80
C PRO A 109 1.83 -14.55 3.74
N LYS A 110 3.04 -15.10 3.74
CA LYS A 110 4.08 -14.74 2.79
C LYS A 110 3.63 -14.95 1.33
N GLY A 111 3.85 -13.95 0.50
CA GLY A 111 3.61 -14.01 -0.95
C GLY A 111 2.17 -13.66 -1.37
N ARG A 112 1.28 -13.29 -0.43
CA ARG A 112 -0.10 -12.88 -0.72
C ARG A 112 -0.22 -11.36 -0.85
N ASP A 113 0.26 -10.62 0.14
CA ASP A 113 0.01 -9.20 0.31
C ASP A 113 1.16 -8.37 -0.26
N ASN A 114 0.84 -7.16 -0.69
CA ASN A 114 1.81 -6.20 -1.18
C ASN A 114 2.02 -5.05 -0.17
N GLY A 115 3.28 -4.66 0.01
CA GLY A 115 3.63 -3.28 0.22
C GLY A 115 3.95 -2.63 -1.12
N TYR A 116 4.09 -1.31 -1.16
CA TYR A 116 4.46 -0.58 -2.36
C TYR A 116 5.59 0.41 -2.09
N ILE A 117 6.49 0.58 -3.07
CA ILE A 117 7.39 1.72 -3.13
C ILE A 117 6.94 2.58 -4.30
N LEU A 118 6.40 3.75 -4.01
CA LEU A 118 6.03 4.76 -4.99
C LEU A 118 7.17 5.77 -5.10
N THR A 119 7.83 5.81 -6.24
CA THR A 119 8.81 6.83 -6.58
C THR A 119 8.13 7.92 -7.39
N VAL A 120 8.25 9.18 -6.95
CA VAL A 120 7.71 10.37 -7.60
C VAL A 120 8.83 11.43 -7.67
N GLY A 121 9.33 11.69 -8.89
CA GLY A 121 10.56 12.44 -9.06
C GLY A 121 11.72 11.76 -8.33
N ASP A 122 12.41 12.51 -7.46
CA ASP A 122 13.51 12.00 -6.64
C ASP A 122 13.06 11.42 -5.29
N THR A 123 11.76 11.48 -4.97
CA THR A 123 11.23 11.04 -3.66
C THR A 123 10.74 9.60 -3.71
N ARG A 124 11.24 8.77 -2.82
CA ARG A 124 10.84 7.36 -2.66
C ARG A 124 9.97 7.19 -1.41
N ILE A 125 8.73 6.75 -1.61
CA ILE A 125 7.73 6.60 -0.55
C ILE A 125 7.44 5.11 -0.37
N TYR A 126 7.74 4.56 0.81
CA TYR A 126 7.43 3.17 1.14
C TYR A 126 6.12 3.10 1.92
N ILE A 127 5.16 2.39 1.37
CA ILE A 127 3.88 2.02 1.99
C ILE A 127 3.98 0.54 2.32
N ALA A 128 4.21 0.20 3.58
CA ALA A 128 4.53 -1.17 3.97
C ALA A 128 3.35 -2.15 3.83
N GLY A 129 2.11 -1.65 3.86
CA GLY A 129 0.94 -2.50 4.07
C GLY A 129 0.99 -3.16 5.44
N ASP A 130 0.26 -4.24 5.64
CA ASP A 130 0.30 -4.98 6.88
C ASP A 130 1.41 -6.03 6.86
N THR A 131 2.44 -5.80 7.66
CA THR A 131 3.66 -6.64 7.72
C THR A 131 4.33 -6.55 9.08
N GLU A 132 5.08 -7.57 9.45
CA GLU A 132 6.14 -7.47 10.45
C GLU A 132 7.45 -6.98 9.81
N ASN A 133 8.51 -6.83 10.63
CA ASN A 133 9.87 -6.55 10.14
C ASN A 133 10.43 -7.81 9.46
N ILE A 134 10.32 -7.85 8.15
CA ILE A 134 10.69 -9.00 7.31
C ILE A 134 12.13 -8.89 6.77
N PRO A 135 12.81 -10.00 6.48
CA PRO A 135 14.18 -10.00 5.97
C PRO A 135 14.38 -9.19 4.69
N GLU A 136 13.36 -9.18 3.81
CA GLU A 136 13.39 -8.47 2.53
C GLU A 136 13.47 -6.94 2.67
N MET A 137 13.14 -6.38 3.84
CA MET A 137 13.32 -4.92 4.11
C MET A 137 14.77 -4.48 4.00
N LYS A 138 15.74 -5.39 4.18
CA LYS A 138 17.17 -5.10 3.96
C LYS A 138 17.50 -4.73 2.52
N GLN A 139 16.64 -5.09 1.57
CA GLN A 139 16.79 -4.77 0.14
C GLN A 139 16.09 -3.45 -0.22
N ILE A 140 15.20 -2.95 0.63
CA ILE A 140 14.55 -1.65 0.48
C ILE A 140 15.52 -0.60 0.99
N LYS A 141 15.90 0.35 0.13
CA LYS A 141 16.90 1.37 0.42
C LYS A 141 16.50 2.74 -0.12
N ASN A 142 17.13 3.77 0.45
CA ASN A 142 16.95 5.15 0.02
C ASN A 142 15.46 5.57 0.08
N ILE A 143 14.80 5.27 1.18
CA ILE A 143 13.42 5.66 1.43
C ILE A 143 13.39 7.01 2.13
N ASP A 144 12.74 7.99 1.51
CA ASP A 144 12.57 9.33 2.06
C ASP A 144 11.39 9.40 3.03
N ILE A 145 10.31 8.68 2.73
CA ILE A 145 9.10 8.65 3.55
C ILE A 145 8.63 7.19 3.69
N ALA A 146 8.36 6.74 4.90
CA ALA A 146 7.83 5.40 5.15
C ALA A 146 6.55 5.44 6.00
N PHE A 147 5.54 4.71 5.56
CA PHE A 147 4.33 4.39 6.32
C PHE A 147 4.46 2.94 6.82
N LEU A 148 4.76 2.79 8.10
CA LEU A 148 4.99 1.50 8.76
C LEU A 148 3.83 1.18 9.70
N PRO A 149 3.28 -0.05 9.66
CA PRO A 149 2.17 -0.43 10.52
C PRO A 149 2.65 -0.74 11.94
N VAL A 150 1.93 -0.27 12.96
CA VAL A 150 2.15 -0.60 14.37
C VAL A 150 0.79 -0.95 14.97
N ASN A 151 0.34 -2.18 14.76
CA ASN A 151 -0.97 -2.68 15.19
C ASN A 151 -0.86 -4.13 15.68
N GLN A 152 -0.58 -4.30 16.98
CA GLN A 152 -0.49 -5.62 17.57
C GLN A 152 -1.87 -6.27 17.78
N PRO A 153 -2.01 -7.59 17.56
CA PRO A 153 -0.97 -8.58 17.22
C PRO A 153 -0.78 -8.80 15.72
N TYR A 154 -1.31 -7.92 14.86
CA TYR A 154 -1.45 -8.15 13.41
C TYR A 154 -0.23 -7.71 12.60
N THR A 155 0.54 -6.75 13.11
CA THR A 155 1.68 -6.16 12.40
C THR A 155 2.88 -5.95 13.35
N MET A 156 3.72 -4.95 13.11
CA MET A 156 4.93 -4.67 13.88
C MET A 156 4.64 -4.27 15.34
N THR A 157 5.57 -4.61 16.23
CA THR A 157 5.71 -3.89 17.50
C THR A 157 6.37 -2.52 17.24
N PRO A 158 6.31 -1.57 18.20
CA PRO A 158 7.04 -0.32 18.08
C PRO A 158 8.55 -0.52 17.84
N GLU A 159 9.16 -1.50 18.48
CA GLU A 159 10.58 -1.84 18.36
C GLU A 159 10.90 -2.36 16.94
N GLN A 160 10.03 -3.21 16.38
CA GLN A 160 10.17 -3.69 15.01
C GLN A 160 10.05 -2.54 14.00
N ALA A 161 9.12 -1.60 14.21
CA ALA A 161 8.96 -0.44 13.34
C ALA A 161 10.19 0.48 13.37
N ILE A 162 10.76 0.72 14.56
CA ILE A 162 12.02 1.47 14.72
C ILE A 162 13.17 0.78 13.99
N GLN A 163 13.28 -0.54 14.11
CA GLN A 163 14.30 -1.32 13.41
C GLN A 163 14.10 -1.26 11.88
N SER A 164 12.87 -1.40 11.40
CA SER A 164 12.53 -1.30 9.99
C SER A 164 12.90 0.07 9.43
N ALA A 165 12.53 1.15 10.12
CA ALA A 165 12.86 2.51 9.71
C ALA A 165 14.38 2.73 9.56
N LYS A 166 15.20 2.13 10.44
CA LYS A 166 16.68 2.20 10.34
C LYS A 166 17.25 1.37 9.19
N ILE A 167 16.58 0.29 8.79
CA ILE A 167 17.05 -0.62 7.75
C ILE A 167 16.83 -0.05 6.34
N ILE A 168 15.72 0.69 6.15
CA ILE A 168 15.26 1.18 4.84
C ILE A 168 15.81 2.57 4.47
N GLN A 169 16.54 3.21 5.35
CA GLN A 169 17.19 4.51 5.12
C GLN A 169 18.22 4.47 3.99
#